data_09249f763fe107c892f00a5984cf46d1
#
_entry.id   09249f763fe107c892f00a5984cf46d1
#
_cell.length_a   1.000
_cell.length_b   1.000
_cell.length_c   1.000
_cell.angle_alpha   90.00
_cell.angle_beta   90.00
_cell.angle_gamma   90.00
#
_symmetry.space_group_name_H-M   'P 1'
#
loop_
_entity.id
_entity.type
_entity.pdbx_description
1 polymer ?
#
loop_
_entity_poly.entity_id
_entity_poly.type
_entity_poly.pdbx_seq_one_letter_code
_entity_poly.pdbx_strand_id
1 'polypeptide(L)'
;MRNMKIGRCCLAGLFLWIVQGATAQINYGTTGLMNLPTADMQRDKTFMVGGNWLNHHATVPRWWYDTWNYYINITIFPWLEAGYLCTGHKAVPTDYGNNSGYWVPSTYGKFTNQDRSFHFRLRVWKEGWWKPWTPQVVIGANDAIGDSANGGSLSNQQNLDYGNGFWNRYYLAITKHVNFDNIGTLGAHISWIYSNRFDNKLNNPAMGVNFCFHLKEDDSWIRKAVNGVNLMAEVVPGYTDVKEDLTFNPNGPKYQMNVGMEYSFWKDYINAVIELNRCKYFSGGIYFKIHLK
;
A
#
# COMPACT_ATOMS: atom_id res chain seq x y z
N MET A 1 29.93 -59.93 15.36
CA MET A 1 30.05 -58.49 15.44
C MET A 1 29.53 -57.89 14.14
N ARG A 2 28.34 -57.33 14.14
CA ARG A 2 27.63 -56.85 12.96
C ARG A 2 27.55 -55.32 13.03
N ASN A 3 28.38 -54.64 12.23
CA ASN A 3 28.43 -53.18 12.16
C ASN A 3 27.12 -52.64 11.57
N MET A 4 26.32 -52.01 12.39
CA MET A 4 25.18 -51.20 11.98
C MET A 4 25.71 -49.86 11.49
N LYS A 5 25.66 -49.61 10.19
CA LYS A 5 25.88 -48.29 9.60
C LYS A 5 24.61 -47.45 9.84
N ILE A 6 24.71 -46.48 10.69
CA ILE A 6 23.71 -45.43 10.88
C ILE A 6 23.73 -44.56 9.65
N GLY A 7 22.71 -44.69 8.82
CA GLY A 7 22.50 -43.79 7.68
C GLY A 7 22.24 -42.38 8.17
N ARG A 8 23.11 -41.46 7.81
CA ARG A 8 22.86 -40.01 7.92
C ARG A 8 21.73 -39.65 6.95
N CYS A 9 20.53 -39.52 7.45
CA CYS A 9 19.47 -38.80 6.74
C CYS A 9 19.91 -37.34 6.61
N CYS A 10 20.38 -36.97 5.45
CA CYS A 10 20.48 -35.57 5.05
C CYS A 10 19.06 -35.03 4.99
N LEU A 11 18.66 -34.28 6.02
CA LEU A 11 17.56 -33.35 5.91
C LEU A 11 18.01 -32.24 4.93
N ALA A 12 17.79 -32.50 3.65
CA ALA A 12 17.76 -31.42 2.65
C ALA A 12 16.54 -30.58 2.98
N GLY A 13 16.76 -29.55 3.79
CA GLY A 13 15.77 -28.49 3.98
C GLY A 13 15.50 -27.86 2.62
N LEU A 14 14.39 -28.19 2.02
CA LEU A 14 13.84 -27.47 0.90
C LEU A 14 13.54 -26.05 1.40
N PHE A 15 14.48 -25.14 1.22
CA PHE A 15 14.20 -23.71 1.24
C PHE A 15 13.32 -23.44 0.01
N LEU A 16 12.04 -23.67 0.13
CA LEU A 16 11.07 -23.06 -0.76
C LEU A 16 11.20 -21.56 -0.59
N TRP A 17 11.85 -20.95 -1.56
CA TRP A 17 11.83 -19.51 -1.76
C TRP A 17 10.39 -19.17 -2.15
N ILE A 18 9.54 -18.96 -1.15
CA ILE A 18 8.24 -18.34 -1.37
C ILE A 18 8.59 -16.90 -1.77
N VAL A 19 8.55 -16.64 -3.06
CA VAL A 19 8.53 -15.29 -3.59
C VAL A 19 7.18 -14.74 -3.19
N GLN A 20 7.11 -14.17 -2.01
CA GLN A 20 5.95 -13.39 -1.59
C GLN A 20 5.97 -12.15 -2.48
N GLY A 21 5.05 -12.06 -3.40
CA GLY A 21 4.80 -10.86 -4.18
C GLY A 21 4.27 -9.77 -3.27
N ALA A 22 5.17 -9.08 -2.57
CA ALA A 22 4.79 -7.92 -1.80
C ALA A 22 4.52 -6.77 -2.77
N THR A 23 3.29 -6.31 -2.81
CA THR A 23 2.81 -5.24 -3.68
C THR A 23 3.05 -3.86 -3.06
N ALA A 24 3.09 -2.83 -3.87
CA ALA A 24 3.08 -1.44 -3.39
C ALA A 24 1.65 -0.92 -3.33
N GLN A 25 1.29 -0.31 -2.21
CA GLN A 25 0.02 0.41 -2.10
C GLN A 25 0.00 1.62 -3.04
N ILE A 26 -1.01 1.71 -3.89
CA ILE A 26 -1.13 2.80 -4.86
C ILE A 26 -1.14 4.16 -4.16
N ASN A 27 -1.93 4.32 -3.13
CA ASN A 27 -2.06 5.62 -2.48
C ASN A 27 -0.86 5.99 -1.60
N TYR A 28 -0.16 5.02 -1.05
CA TYR A 28 0.82 5.26 0.03
C TYR A 28 2.27 4.97 -0.37
N GLY A 29 2.53 4.27 -1.47
CA GLY A 29 3.88 3.90 -1.87
C GLY A 29 4.63 3.00 -0.89
N THR A 30 3.93 2.35 0.02
CA THR A 30 4.46 1.35 0.97
C THR A 30 3.97 -0.05 0.59
N THR A 31 4.54 -1.07 1.21
CA THR A 31 4.05 -2.44 0.97
C THR A 31 2.64 -2.63 1.52
N GLY A 32 1.76 -3.26 0.73
CA GLY A 32 0.36 -3.51 1.08
C GLY A 32 -0.44 -3.96 -0.15
N LEU A 33 -1.76 -3.95 -0.07
CA LEU A 33 -2.61 -4.07 -1.26
C LEU A 33 -2.75 -2.70 -1.95
N MET A 34 -3.91 -2.34 -2.41
CA MET A 34 -4.15 -1.04 -3.06
C MET A 34 -4.16 0.11 -2.05
N ASN A 35 -5.07 0.04 -1.07
CA ASN A 35 -5.20 1.00 0.04
C ASN A 35 -5.02 0.34 1.40
N LEU A 36 -5.23 -0.96 1.48
CA LEU A 36 -5.12 -1.74 2.71
C LEU A 36 -3.66 -1.96 3.09
N PRO A 37 -3.21 -1.51 4.27
CA PRO A 37 -1.92 -1.95 4.81
C PRO A 37 -1.97 -3.43 5.16
N THR A 38 -1.00 -4.18 4.68
CA THR A 38 -0.84 -5.60 5.01
C THR A 38 0.37 -5.81 5.93
N ALA A 39 0.53 -7.02 6.45
CA ALA A 39 1.74 -7.34 7.18
C ALA A 39 2.90 -7.80 6.28
N ASP A 40 2.70 -7.86 4.96
CA ASP A 40 3.76 -8.20 4.03
C ASP A 40 4.88 -7.18 4.06
N MET A 41 6.09 -7.65 3.88
CA MET A 41 7.28 -6.83 3.79
C MET A 41 8.03 -7.19 2.51
N GLN A 42 8.59 -6.19 1.86
CA GLN A 42 9.52 -6.44 0.78
C GLN A 42 10.72 -7.27 1.27
N ARG A 43 11.39 -7.92 0.34
CA ARG A 43 12.65 -8.59 0.62
C ARG A 43 13.64 -7.62 1.27
N ASP A 44 14.49 -8.13 2.15
CA ASP A 44 15.59 -7.39 2.75
C ASP A 44 16.40 -6.60 1.71
N LYS A 45 16.78 -5.39 2.06
CA LYS A 45 17.55 -4.47 1.19
C LYS A 45 16.88 -4.21 -0.18
N THR A 46 15.55 -4.18 -0.22
CA THR A 46 14.82 -3.79 -1.42
C THR A 46 14.60 -2.29 -1.43
N PHE A 47 15.05 -1.64 -2.50
CA PHE A 47 14.73 -0.27 -2.82
C PHE A 47 13.61 -0.24 -3.85
N MET A 48 12.58 0.53 -3.60
CA MET A 48 11.42 0.67 -4.47
C MET A 48 11.20 2.13 -4.79
N VAL A 49 10.99 2.45 -6.05
CA VAL A 49 10.64 3.78 -6.52
C VAL A 49 9.49 3.68 -7.51
N GLY A 50 8.52 4.56 -7.38
CA GLY A 50 7.36 4.53 -8.27
C GLY A 50 6.58 5.82 -8.31
N GLY A 51 5.57 5.81 -9.17
CA GLY A 51 4.62 6.89 -9.30
C GLY A 51 3.25 6.36 -9.69
N ASN A 52 2.22 7.00 -9.17
CA ASN A 52 0.84 6.60 -9.36
C ASN A 52 0.00 7.79 -9.79
N TRP A 53 -0.97 7.51 -10.61
CA TRP A 53 -2.08 8.39 -10.92
C TRP A 53 -3.31 7.92 -10.15
N LEU A 54 -3.89 8.83 -9.40
CA LEU A 54 -5.01 8.58 -8.49
C LEU A 54 -6.21 9.38 -8.97
N ASN A 55 -7.28 8.66 -9.26
CA ASN A 55 -8.56 9.29 -9.55
C ASN A 55 -9.05 10.06 -8.33
N HIS A 56 -9.64 11.24 -8.51
CA HIS A 56 -10.14 12.06 -7.40
C HIS A 56 -11.21 11.37 -6.53
N HIS A 57 -11.86 10.33 -7.04
CA HIS A 57 -12.75 9.49 -6.24
C HIS A 57 -12.04 8.38 -5.46
N ALA A 58 -10.75 8.15 -5.76
CA ALA A 58 -9.94 7.14 -5.08
C ALA A 58 -9.24 7.71 -3.85
N THR A 59 -8.92 8.99 -3.90
CA THR A 59 -8.15 9.65 -2.85
C THR A 59 -8.99 9.95 -1.61
N VAL A 60 -8.27 10.06 -0.50
CA VAL A 60 -8.83 10.32 0.80
C VAL A 60 -8.06 11.42 1.50
N PRO A 61 -8.69 12.49 1.85
CA PRO A 61 -10.06 12.86 1.53
C PRO A 61 -10.28 13.00 0.04
N ARG A 62 -11.53 12.97 -0.40
CA ARG A 62 -11.86 13.14 -1.81
C ARG A 62 -11.35 14.50 -2.32
N TRP A 63 -10.59 14.43 -3.40
CA TRP A 63 -10.10 15.62 -4.10
C TRP A 63 -11.02 16.02 -5.25
N TRP A 64 -10.96 17.29 -5.62
CA TRP A 64 -11.71 17.82 -6.76
C TRP A 64 -11.10 17.48 -8.11
N TYR A 65 -9.86 16.94 -8.11
CA TYR A 65 -9.10 16.62 -9.32
C TYR A 65 -8.20 15.42 -9.06
N ASP A 66 -7.78 14.84 -10.16
CA ASP A 66 -6.88 13.71 -10.14
C ASP A 66 -5.52 14.10 -9.56
N THR A 67 -4.95 13.20 -8.81
CA THR A 67 -3.75 13.43 -8.04
C THR A 67 -2.65 12.48 -8.49
N TRP A 68 -1.44 12.97 -8.53
CA TRP A 68 -0.25 12.17 -8.77
C TRP A 68 0.53 12.03 -7.49
N ASN A 69 1.05 10.84 -7.23
CA ASN A 69 2.07 10.66 -6.21
C ASN A 69 3.30 10.00 -6.80
N TYR A 70 4.44 10.29 -6.20
CA TYR A 70 5.68 9.58 -6.44
C TYR A 70 6.33 9.29 -5.11
N TYR A 71 7.03 8.17 -5.04
CA TYR A 71 7.54 7.68 -3.78
C TYR A 71 8.86 6.93 -3.93
N ILE A 72 9.56 6.90 -2.82
CA ILE A 72 10.73 6.07 -2.60
C ILE A 72 10.47 5.27 -1.33
N ASN A 73 10.75 3.98 -1.39
CA ASN A 73 10.58 3.10 -0.25
C ASN A 73 11.79 2.17 -0.15
N ILE A 74 12.24 1.91 1.05
CA ILE A 74 13.37 1.01 1.31
C ILE A 74 13.05 0.07 2.47
N THR A 75 13.24 -1.20 2.25
CA THR A 75 13.28 -2.21 3.31
C THR A 75 14.72 -2.32 3.80
N ILE A 76 15.02 -1.59 4.87
CA ILE A 76 16.39 -1.46 5.42
C ILE A 76 16.83 -2.78 6.05
N PHE A 77 15.91 -3.42 6.75
CA PHE A 77 16.05 -4.73 7.36
C PHE A 77 14.80 -5.56 7.07
N PRO A 78 14.84 -6.89 7.19
CA PRO A 78 13.65 -7.71 6.95
C PRO A 78 12.43 -7.36 7.81
N TRP A 79 12.62 -6.52 8.81
CA TRP A 79 11.61 -6.10 9.78
C TRP A 79 11.32 -4.59 9.78
N LEU A 80 12.07 -3.79 9.02
CA LEU A 80 11.92 -2.34 8.98
C LEU A 80 11.85 -1.81 7.53
N GLU A 81 10.75 -1.18 7.22
CA GLU A 81 10.53 -0.48 5.96
C GLU A 81 10.31 1.01 6.25
N ALA A 82 10.98 1.86 5.49
CA ALA A 82 10.81 3.29 5.54
C ALA A 82 10.54 3.83 4.14
N GLY A 83 9.63 4.78 4.01
CA GLY A 83 9.24 5.37 2.75
C GLY A 83 9.08 6.87 2.82
N TYR A 84 9.24 7.51 1.68
CA TYR A 84 8.91 8.89 1.43
C TYR A 84 7.91 8.98 0.28
N LEU A 85 6.85 9.73 0.49
CA LEU A 85 5.82 9.99 -0.51
C LEU A 85 5.73 11.49 -0.75
N CYS A 86 5.62 11.88 -2.00
CA CYS A 86 5.28 13.22 -2.39
C CYS A 86 4.02 13.20 -3.25
N THR A 87 3.03 13.97 -2.85
CA THR A 87 1.74 14.08 -3.53
C THR A 87 1.68 15.41 -4.27
N GLY A 88 1.29 15.36 -5.51
CA GLY A 88 1.20 16.54 -6.35
C GLY A 88 -0.05 16.52 -7.22
N HIS A 89 -0.52 17.69 -7.56
CA HIS A 89 -1.62 17.87 -8.48
C HIS A 89 -1.56 19.19 -9.21
N LYS A 90 -2.40 19.35 -10.18
CA LYS A 90 -2.53 20.57 -10.95
C LYS A 90 -3.69 21.38 -10.39
N ALA A 91 -3.37 22.46 -9.69
CA ALA A 91 -4.37 23.34 -9.12
C ALA A 91 -5.25 23.96 -10.21
N VAL A 92 -6.54 24.00 -9.98
CA VAL A 92 -7.52 24.68 -10.82
C VAL A 92 -8.18 25.82 -10.06
N PRO A 93 -8.51 26.94 -10.73
CA PRO A 93 -9.26 28.00 -10.09
C PRO A 93 -10.63 27.49 -9.67
N THR A 94 -10.97 27.62 -8.38
CA THR A 94 -12.30 27.36 -7.86
C THR A 94 -12.66 28.47 -6.92
N ASP A 95 -13.95 28.77 -6.80
CA ASP A 95 -14.42 29.79 -5.85
C ASP A 95 -14.10 29.45 -4.39
N TYR A 96 -13.82 28.20 -4.13
CA TYR A 96 -13.39 27.69 -2.85
C TYR A 96 -11.90 27.84 -2.55
N GLY A 97 -11.09 28.10 -3.59
CA GLY A 97 -9.64 28.14 -3.52
C GLY A 97 -9.07 29.33 -2.74
N ASN A 98 -9.83 30.40 -2.60
CA ASN A 98 -9.31 31.63 -2.01
C ASN A 98 -9.04 31.55 -0.50
N ASN A 99 -9.58 30.57 0.21
CA ASN A 99 -9.47 30.46 1.66
C ASN A 99 -8.66 29.26 2.17
N SER A 100 -8.18 28.38 1.30
CA SER A 100 -7.65 27.09 1.76
C SER A 100 -6.13 26.99 1.80
N GLY A 101 -5.38 28.04 1.47
CA GLY A 101 -3.91 28.01 1.44
C GLY A 101 -3.28 27.07 0.40
N TYR A 102 -4.02 26.11 -0.11
CA TYR A 102 -3.60 25.21 -1.19
C TYR A 102 -3.64 25.86 -2.56
N TRP A 103 -4.37 26.95 -2.70
CA TRP A 103 -4.82 27.47 -3.98
C TRP A 103 -4.42 28.93 -4.11
N VAL A 104 -3.13 29.17 -4.14
CA VAL A 104 -2.67 30.52 -4.50
C VAL A 104 -2.73 30.68 -6.01
N PRO A 105 -3.18 31.83 -6.53
CA PRO A 105 -3.30 32.07 -7.98
C PRO A 105 -2.04 31.75 -8.77
N SER A 106 -0.88 31.95 -8.17
CA SER A 106 0.42 31.65 -8.80
C SER A 106 0.65 30.18 -9.13
N THR A 107 -0.09 29.25 -8.51
CA THR A 107 0.01 27.81 -8.74
C THR A 107 -1.05 27.27 -9.71
N TYR A 108 -2.03 28.07 -10.08
CA TYR A 108 -3.09 27.62 -10.97
C TYR A 108 -2.53 27.16 -12.33
N GLY A 109 -2.99 25.99 -12.76
CA GLY A 109 -2.52 25.37 -13.98
C GLY A 109 -1.11 24.77 -13.92
N LYS A 110 -0.39 24.95 -12.82
CA LYS A 110 0.94 24.38 -12.60
C LYS A 110 0.84 23.10 -11.77
N PHE A 111 1.72 22.15 -12.03
CA PHE A 111 1.89 21.00 -11.16
C PHE A 111 2.61 21.42 -9.87
N THR A 112 1.99 21.19 -8.74
CA THR A 112 2.53 21.57 -7.43
C THR A 112 2.51 20.41 -6.46
N ASN A 113 3.53 20.31 -5.62
CA ASN A 113 3.56 19.38 -4.51
C ASN A 113 2.66 19.90 -3.39
N GLN A 114 1.76 19.08 -2.91
CA GLN A 114 0.79 19.41 -1.88
C GLN A 114 1.10 18.77 -0.54
N ASP A 115 1.73 17.62 -0.57
CA ASP A 115 2.05 16.88 0.64
C ASP A 115 3.38 16.15 0.49
N ARG A 116 4.14 16.11 1.56
CA ARG A 116 5.41 15.38 1.66
C ARG A 116 5.42 14.61 2.96
N SER A 117 5.43 13.31 2.88
CA SER A 117 5.21 12.47 4.04
C SER A 117 6.21 11.34 4.16
N PHE A 118 6.52 10.98 5.39
CA PHE A 118 7.32 9.81 5.71
C PHE A 118 6.45 8.70 6.25
N HIS A 119 6.77 7.50 5.84
CA HIS A 119 6.07 6.27 6.20
C HIS A 119 7.04 5.30 6.87
N PHE A 120 6.55 4.61 7.88
CA PHE A 120 7.33 3.61 8.61
C PHE A 120 6.50 2.37 8.86
N ARG A 121 7.15 1.21 8.72
CA ARG A 121 6.54 -0.08 8.99
C ARG A 121 7.52 -0.97 9.73
N LEU A 122 7.05 -1.60 10.78
CA LEU A 122 7.83 -2.49 11.64
C LEU A 122 7.14 -3.84 11.73
N ARG A 123 7.81 -4.89 11.25
CA ARG A 123 7.35 -6.25 11.44
C ARG A 123 7.70 -6.72 12.85
N VAL A 124 6.68 -6.87 13.69
CA VAL A 124 6.83 -7.31 15.08
C VAL A 124 6.76 -8.83 15.23
N TRP A 125 6.16 -9.52 14.26
CA TRP A 125 6.05 -10.96 14.24
C TRP A 125 6.14 -11.50 12.80
N LYS A 126 6.99 -12.50 12.57
CA LYS A 126 7.13 -13.14 11.27
C LYS A 126 6.15 -14.32 11.14
N GLU A 127 5.59 -14.52 9.96
CA GLU A 127 4.74 -15.67 9.66
C GLU A 127 5.45 -17.00 9.92
N GLY A 128 4.75 -17.92 10.59
CA GLY A 128 5.28 -19.23 10.90
C GLY A 128 6.38 -19.26 11.98
N TRP A 129 6.68 -18.15 12.64
CA TRP A 129 7.81 -18.06 13.59
C TRP A 129 7.67 -19.00 14.78
N TRP A 130 6.46 -19.19 15.27
CA TRP A 130 6.20 -20.14 16.37
C TRP A 130 5.65 -21.47 15.84
N LYS A 131 4.55 -21.41 15.07
CA LYS A 131 3.90 -22.57 14.45
C LYS A 131 3.51 -22.21 13.02
N PRO A 132 3.38 -23.18 12.10
CA PRO A 132 3.07 -22.90 10.69
C PRO A 132 1.79 -22.06 10.46
N TRP A 133 0.83 -22.16 11.38
CA TRP A 133 -0.41 -21.40 11.28
C TRP A 133 -0.32 -19.96 11.81
N THR A 134 0.76 -19.59 12.53
CA THR A 134 0.88 -18.22 13.07
C THR A 134 1.00 -17.19 11.95
N PRO A 135 0.22 -16.08 12.03
CA PRO A 135 0.26 -15.04 11.02
C PRO A 135 1.49 -14.14 11.18
N GLN A 136 1.74 -13.31 10.21
CA GLN A 136 2.66 -12.19 10.27
C GLN A 136 1.95 -10.96 10.85
N VAL A 137 2.68 -10.13 11.60
CA VAL A 137 2.14 -8.91 12.23
C VAL A 137 3.08 -7.74 11.97
N VAL A 138 2.52 -6.64 11.52
CA VAL A 138 3.22 -5.37 11.26
C VAL A 138 2.46 -4.24 11.94
N ILE A 139 3.18 -3.33 12.57
CA ILE A 139 2.67 -2.01 12.95
C ILE A 139 3.26 -0.97 12.01
N GLY A 140 2.50 0.06 11.71
CA GLY A 140 2.99 1.08 10.81
C GLY A 140 2.29 2.42 10.97
N ALA A 141 2.93 3.41 10.39
CA ALA A 141 2.41 4.77 10.31
C ALA A 141 2.68 5.34 8.91
N ASN A 142 1.65 5.85 8.30
CA ASN A 142 1.76 6.64 7.10
C ASN A 142 1.63 8.10 7.49
N ASP A 143 2.43 8.95 6.89
CA ASP A 143 2.44 10.40 7.12
C ASP A 143 2.55 10.76 8.62
N ALA A 144 3.40 10.01 9.33
CA ALA A 144 3.67 10.25 10.74
C ALA A 144 4.52 11.53 10.94
N ILE A 145 5.39 11.80 9.97
CA ILE A 145 6.24 12.99 9.89
C ILE A 145 6.15 13.48 8.46
N GLY A 146 5.71 14.71 8.27
CA GLY A 146 5.58 15.28 6.95
C GLY A 146 5.23 16.75 7.01
N ASP A 147 5.17 17.36 5.84
CA ASP A 147 4.78 18.75 5.66
C ASP A 147 3.72 18.82 4.57
N SER A 148 2.51 19.15 4.94
CA SER A 148 1.47 19.48 3.98
C SER A 148 1.43 20.98 3.74
N ALA A 149 0.90 21.39 2.60
CA ALA A 149 0.80 22.79 2.22
C ALA A 149 0.06 23.66 3.26
N ASN A 150 -0.72 23.05 4.15
CA ASN A 150 -1.44 23.70 5.25
C ASN A 150 -0.92 23.30 6.63
N GLY A 151 0.32 22.87 6.73
CA GLY A 151 0.96 22.58 8.00
C GLY A 151 0.38 21.39 8.76
N GLY A 152 -0.12 20.39 8.06
CA GLY A 152 -0.72 19.19 8.64
C GLY A 152 0.28 18.16 9.16
N SER A 153 1.54 18.52 9.38
CA SER A 153 2.51 17.62 9.99
C SER A 153 2.38 17.58 11.52
N LEU A 154 2.95 16.54 12.15
CA LEU A 154 3.05 16.46 13.61
C LEU A 154 3.71 17.67 14.25
N SER A 155 4.60 18.36 13.51
CA SER A 155 5.30 19.56 13.99
C SER A 155 4.43 20.82 13.98
N ASN A 156 3.30 20.80 13.29
CA ASN A 156 2.43 21.96 13.14
C ASN A 156 0.98 21.69 13.56
N GLN A 157 0.84 21.11 14.72
CA GLN A 157 -0.48 20.73 15.30
C GLN A 157 -1.40 21.93 15.59
N GLN A 158 -0.93 23.15 15.39
CA GLN A 158 -1.71 24.36 15.72
C GLN A 158 -2.83 24.63 14.72
N ASN A 159 -2.80 24.07 13.54
CA ASN A 159 -3.88 24.18 12.55
C ASN A 159 -4.77 22.94 12.62
N LEU A 160 -5.50 22.82 13.69
CA LEU A 160 -6.41 21.72 13.97
C LEU A 160 -7.54 21.56 12.93
N ASP A 161 -7.84 22.63 12.19
CA ASP A 161 -8.92 22.62 11.21
C ASP A 161 -8.60 21.77 9.97
N TYR A 162 -7.31 21.53 9.68
CA TYR A 162 -6.87 20.75 8.51
C TYR A 162 -6.22 19.41 8.87
N GLY A 163 -6.01 19.15 10.14
CA GLY A 163 -5.49 17.87 10.63
C GLY A 163 -4.01 17.64 10.31
N ASN A 164 -3.53 16.47 10.64
CA ASN A 164 -2.23 15.94 10.22
C ASN A 164 -2.28 15.64 8.73
N GLY A 165 -1.19 15.61 8.03
CA GLY A 165 -1.07 15.43 6.58
C GLY A 165 -2.10 14.52 5.90
N PHE A 166 -2.23 14.59 4.60
CA PHE A 166 -3.30 13.91 3.83
C PHE A 166 -3.40 12.42 4.05
N TRP A 167 -2.26 11.77 4.18
CA TRP A 167 -2.13 10.33 4.24
C TRP A 167 -1.98 9.82 5.65
N ASN A 168 -2.20 10.67 6.67
CA ASN A 168 -1.98 10.31 8.07
C ASN A 168 -2.88 9.16 8.49
N ARG A 169 -2.26 8.07 8.87
CA ARG A 169 -2.88 6.92 9.54
C ARG A 169 -1.85 6.10 10.28
N TYR A 170 -2.30 5.46 11.34
CA TYR A 170 -1.58 4.43 12.08
C TYR A 170 -2.32 3.11 11.91
N TYR A 171 -1.61 2.01 11.92
CA TYR A 171 -2.25 0.72 11.72
C TYR A 171 -1.52 -0.44 12.38
N LEU A 172 -2.30 -1.46 12.71
CA LEU A 172 -1.85 -2.81 13.03
C LEU A 172 -2.35 -3.72 11.91
N ALA A 173 -1.46 -4.41 11.23
CA ALA A 173 -1.78 -5.32 10.15
C ALA A 173 -1.40 -6.76 10.50
N ILE A 174 -2.25 -7.69 10.10
CA ILE A 174 -2.09 -9.13 10.28
C ILE A 174 -2.28 -9.79 8.93
N THR A 175 -1.35 -10.66 8.53
CA THR A 175 -1.39 -11.36 7.25
C THR A 175 -1.09 -12.84 7.44
N LYS A 176 -1.84 -13.67 6.73
CA LYS A 176 -1.59 -15.11 6.64
C LYS A 176 -1.65 -15.57 5.19
N HIS A 177 -0.67 -16.38 4.79
CA HIS A 177 -0.63 -16.98 3.46
C HIS A 177 -0.99 -18.46 3.51
N VAL A 178 -1.69 -18.89 2.44
CA VAL A 178 -1.99 -20.29 2.17
C VAL A 178 -1.46 -20.61 0.76
N ASN A 179 -0.55 -21.55 0.70
CA ASN A 179 0.03 -21.97 -0.57
C ASN A 179 -0.78 -23.15 -1.15
N PHE A 180 -1.10 -23.05 -2.44
CA PHE A 180 -1.71 -24.11 -3.24
C PHE A 180 -0.67 -24.57 -4.27
N ASP A 181 -0.12 -25.74 -4.06
CA ASP A 181 0.95 -26.30 -4.90
C ASP A 181 0.59 -26.26 -6.38
N ASN A 182 1.50 -25.69 -7.19
CA ASN A 182 1.36 -25.52 -8.64
C ASN A 182 0.15 -24.67 -9.11
N ILE A 183 -0.48 -23.92 -8.23
CA ILE A 183 -1.58 -23.02 -8.57
C ILE A 183 -1.22 -21.59 -8.17
N GLY A 184 -0.89 -21.36 -6.90
CA GLY A 184 -0.57 -20.05 -6.41
C GLY A 184 -0.65 -19.91 -4.90
N THR A 185 -0.52 -18.68 -4.42
CA THR A 185 -0.59 -18.33 -3.00
C THR A 185 -1.72 -17.33 -2.76
N LEU A 186 -2.60 -17.68 -1.84
CA LEU A 186 -3.64 -16.81 -1.32
C LEU A 186 -3.11 -16.08 -0.09
N GLY A 187 -3.11 -14.76 -0.11
CA GLY A 187 -2.91 -13.91 1.05
C GLY A 187 -4.24 -13.46 1.64
N ALA A 188 -4.40 -13.57 2.94
CA ALA A 188 -5.52 -13.03 3.70
C ALA A 188 -5.02 -11.98 4.69
N HIS A 189 -5.63 -10.81 4.68
CA HIS A 189 -5.15 -9.62 5.37
C HIS A 189 -6.25 -8.99 6.19
N ILE A 190 -5.93 -8.62 7.42
CA ILE A 190 -6.79 -7.84 8.31
C ILE A 190 -5.94 -6.73 8.89
N SER A 191 -6.48 -5.53 8.94
CA SER A 191 -5.81 -4.38 9.54
C SER A 191 -6.78 -3.58 10.38
N TRP A 192 -6.27 -3.02 11.46
CA TRP A 192 -6.96 -1.98 12.21
C TRP A 192 -6.33 -0.65 11.86
N ILE A 193 -7.13 0.28 11.33
CA ILE A 193 -6.67 1.58 10.86
C ILE A 193 -7.18 2.66 11.79
N TYR A 194 -6.27 3.49 12.27
CA TYR A 194 -6.56 4.66 13.09
C TYR A 194 -6.05 5.92 12.39
N SER A 195 -6.90 6.94 12.31
CA SER A 195 -6.53 8.29 11.89
C SER A 195 -7.32 9.30 12.70
N ASN A 196 -6.64 10.34 13.18
CA ASN A 196 -7.28 11.42 13.95
C ASN A 196 -7.41 12.70 13.12
N ARG A 197 -7.42 12.61 11.81
CA ARG A 197 -7.64 13.76 10.95
C ARG A 197 -9.03 14.33 11.18
N PHE A 198 -9.12 15.65 11.12
CA PHE A 198 -10.37 16.37 11.23
C PHE A 198 -11.42 15.89 10.20
N ASP A 199 -10.98 15.79 8.96
CA ASP A 199 -11.80 15.44 7.81
C ASP A 199 -11.98 13.93 7.58
N ASN A 200 -11.24 13.12 8.32
CA ASN A 200 -11.24 11.67 8.14
C ASN A 200 -10.80 10.92 9.39
N LYS A 201 -11.65 10.98 10.42
CA LYS A 201 -11.43 10.20 11.64
C LYS A 201 -11.72 8.73 11.37
N LEU A 202 -10.69 7.90 11.51
CA LEU A 202 -10.81 6.45 11.36
C LEU A 202 -10.45 5.76 12.68
N ASN A 203 -11.18 4.74 13.01
CA ASN A 203 -10.88 3.79 14.07
C ASN A 203 -11.59 2.47 13.75
N ASN A 204 -11.21 1.87 12.64
CA ASN A 204 -11.99 0.83 11.99
C ASN A 204 -11.12 -0.32 11.48
N PRO A 205 -11.65 -1.56 11.49
CA PRO A 205 -11.01 -2.67 10.80
C PRO A 205 -11.09 -2.48 9.28
N ALA A 206 -10.18 -3.11 8.59
CA ALA A 206 -10.13 -3.26 7.14
C ALA A 206 -9.68 -4.68 6.81
N MET A 207 -10.08 -5.21 5.66
CA MET A 207 -9.72 -6.55 5.25
C MET A 207 -9.50 -6.65 3.75
N GLY A 208 -8.72 -7.62 3.33
CA GLY A 208 -8.49 -7.89 1.93
C GLY A 208 -7.87 -9.25 1.68
N VAL A 209 -7.85 -9.60 0.43
CA VAL A 209 -7.25 -10.83 -0.07
C VAL A 209 -6.46 -10.54 -1.34
N ASN A 210 -5.42 -11.31 -1.56
CA ASN A 210 -4.76 -11.34 -2.85
C ASN A 210 -4.46 -12.77 -3.28
N PHE A 211 -4.29 -12.97 -4.58
CA PHE A 211 -3.91 -14.25 -5.14
C PHE A 211 -2.81 -14.07 -6.18
N CYS A 212 -1.63 -14.59 -5.85
CA CYS A 212 -0.48 -14.66 -6.74
C CYS A 212 -0.43 -16.03 -7.40
N PHE A 213 -0.38 -16.06 -8.73
CA PHE A 213 -0.29 -17.32 -9.47
C PHE A 213 1.14 -17.87 -9.46
N HIS A 214 1.28 -19.17 -9.24
CA HIS A 214 2.55 -19.91 -9.30
C HIS A 214 2.35 -21.22 -10.07
N LEU A 215 1.94 -21.11 -11.32
CA LEU A 215 1.78 -22.26 -12.18
C LEU A 215 3.13 -22.89 -12.46
N LYS A 216 3.15 -24.23 -12.56
CA LYS A 216 4.36 -24.96 -12.92
C LYS A 216 4.94 -24.39 -14.22
N GLU A 217 6.17 -23.98 -14.17
CA GLU A 217 6.89 -23.43 -15.32
C GLU A 217 7.06 -24.51 -16.40
N ASP A 218 6.66 -24.18 -17.58
CA ASP A 218 7.00 -24.84 -18.83
C ASP A 218 7.38 -23.75 -19.85
N ASP A 219 7.66 -24.13 -21.07
CA ASP A 219 8.01 -23.16 -22.12
C ASP A 219 6.83 -22.30 -22.61
N SER A 220 5.63 -22.47 -22.03
CA SER A 220 4.46 -21.71 -22.38
C SER A 220 4.59 -20.25 -21.92
N TRP A 221 4.56 -19.32 -22.87
CA TRP A 221 4.54 -17.90 -22.57
C TRP A 221 3.31 -17.47 -21.77
N ILE A 222 2.18 -18.16 -21.94
CA ILE A 222 0.93 -17.90 -21.21
C ILE A 222 1.13 -18.14 -19.72
N ARG A 223 1.76 -19.26 -19.33
CA ARG A 223 2.00 -19.56 -17.91
C ARG A 223 2.98 -18.56 -17.29
N LYS A 224 4.02 -18.18 -18.04
CA LYS A 224 4.95 -17.13 -17.60
C LYS A 224 4.23 -15.79 -17.39
N ALA A 225 3.32 -15.43 -18.29
CA ALA A 225 2.51 -14.22 -18.14
C ALA A 225 1.56 -14.32 -16.93
N VAL A 226 0.87 -15.44 -16.75
CA VAL A 226 -0.05 -15.64 -15.61
C VAL A 226 0.70 -15.60 -14.27
N ASN A 227 1.90 -16.16 -14.19
CA ASN A 227 2.73 -16.12 -12.98
C ASN A 227 3.19 -14.70 -12.59
N GLY A 228 3.09 -13.74 -13.50
CA GLY A 228 3.32 -12.33 -13.18
C GLY A 228 2.11 -11.61 -12.58
N VAL A 229 0.94 -12.26 -12.51
CA VAL A 229 -0.31 -11.65 -12.07
C VAL A 229 -0.54 -11.86 -10.57
N ASN A 230 -0.88 -10.77 -9.88
CA ASN A 230 -1.41 -10.77 -8.53
C ASN A 230 -2.77 -10.08 -8.55
N LEU A 231 -3.84 -10.81 -8.26
CA LEU A 231 -5.19 -10.29 -8.16
C LEU A 231 -5.47 -9.84 -6.73
N MET A 232 -6.15 -8.71 -6.57
CA MET A 232 -6.38 -8.11 -5.27
C MET A 232 -7.83 -7.68 -5.10
N ALA A 233 -8.35 -7.86 -3.90
CA ALA A 233 -9.63 -7.29 -3.47
C ALA A 233 -9.52 -6.85 -2.02
N GLU A 234 -10.11 -5.70 -1.70
CA GLU A 234 -10.07 -5.15 -0.36
C GLU A 234 -11.35 -4.42 0.01
N VAL A 235 -11.63 -4.38 1.29
CA VAL A 235 -12.68 -3.56 1.90
C VAL A 235 -11.99 -2.70 2.95
N VAL A 236 -11.98 -1.40 2.71
CA VAL A 236 -11.32 -0.43 3.59
C VAL A 236 -12.34 0.58 4.11
N PRO A 237 -12.11 1.19 5.29
CA PRO A 237 -13.00 2.21 5.81
C PRO A 237 -13.19 3.29 4.74
N GLY A 238 -14.45 3.61 4.49
CA GLY A 238 -14.83 4.67 3.57
C GLY A 238 -14.40 6.00 4.12
N TYR A 239 -13.90 6.80 3.23
CA TYR A 239 -13.52 8.14 3.54
C TYR A 239 -14.72 9.05 3.42
N THR A 240 -14.74 10.07 4.24
CA THR A 240 -15.83 11.02 4.25
C THR A 240 -16.01 11.60 2.86
N ASP A 241 -17.16 11.35 2.26
CA ASP A 241 -17.49 11.86 0.94
C ASP A 241 -17.69 13.38 1.07
N VAL A 242 -16.85 14.13 0.36
CA VAL A 242 -17.01 15.59 0.31
C VAL A 242 -18.00 15.88 -0.80
N LYS A 243 -19.07 16.59 -0.49
CA LYS A 243 -20.07 17.05 -1.46
C LYS A 243 -19.49 18.11 -2.39
N GLU A 244 -20.20 18.43 -3.47
CA GLU A 244 -19.80 19.49 -4.40
C GLU A 244 -19.64 20.86 -3.74
N ASP A 245 -20.40 21.14 -2.69
CA ASP A 245 -20.33 22.35 -1.86
C ASP A 245 -19.21 22.28 -0.80
N LEU A 246 -18.33 21.29 -0.86
CA LEU A 246 -17.24 21.02 0.07
C LEU A 246 -17.64 20.69 1.49
N THR A 247 -18.91 20.48 1.74
CA THR A 247 -19.36 19.98 3.05
C THR A 247 -19.17 18.47 3.12
N PHE A 248 -18.87 17.97 4.31
CA PHE A 248 -18.77 16.54 4.55
C PHE A 248 -20.13 15.88 4.43
N ASN A 249 -20.18 14.77 3.74
CA ASN A 249 -21.36 13.94 3.69
C ASN A 249 -21.37 12.95 4.88
N PRO A 250 -22.10 13.22 5.96
CA PRO A 250 -22.13 12.34 7.13
C PRO A 250 -22.78 10.98 6.81
N ASN A 251 -23.50 10.88 5.70
CA ASN A 251 -24.16 9.67 5.23
C ASN A 251 -23.37 8.95 4.14
N GLY A 252 -22.13 9.35 3.90
CA GLY A 252 -21.23 8.66 2.97
C GLY A 252 -20.99 7.20 3.38
N PRO A 253 -20.58 6.34 2.45
CA PRO A 253 -20.35 4.94 2.74
C PRO A 253 -19.23 4.79 3.78
N LYS A 254 -19.51 4.03 4.84
CA LYS A 254 -18.52 3.76 5.89
C LYS A 254 -17.37 2.89 5.40
N TYR A 255 -17.60 2.12 4.36
CA TYR A 255 -16.62 1.23 3.74
C TYR A 255 -16.71 1.30 2.22
N GLN A 256 -15.57 1.12 1.58
CA GLN A 256 -15.49 0.96 0.13
C GLN A 256 -14.82 -0.36 -0.20
N MET A 257 -15.30 -0.99 -1.28
CA MET A 257 -14.69 -2.17 -1.88
C MET A 257 -13.88 -1.73 -3.09
N ASN A 258 -12.64 -2.17 -3.15
CA ASN A 258 -11.75 -1.98 -4.28
C ASN A 258 -11.31 -3.33 -4.81
N VAL A 259 -11.09 -3.40 -6.12
CA VAL A 259 -10.49 -4.56 -6.78
C VAL A 259 -9.35 -4.09 -7.66
N GLY A 260 -8.34 -4.90 -7.82
CA GLY A 260 -7.18 -4.51 -8.61
C GLY A 260 -6.32 -5.69 -9.01
N MET A 261 -5.34 -5.36 -9.80
CA MET A 261 -4.36 -6.31 -10.31
C MET A 261 -2.98 -5.64 -10.35
N GLU A 262 -1.98 -6.38 -9.92
CA GLU A 262 -0.60 -6.08 -10.20
C GLU A 262 -0.07 -7.04 -11.24
N TYR A 263 0.75 -6.53 -12.12
CA TYR A 263 1.51 -7.33 -13.07
C TYR A 263 3.00 -7.07 -12.92
N SER A 264 3.74 -8.12 -12.57
CA SER A 264 5.20 -8.08 -12.42
C SER A 264 5.89 -8.46 -13.71
N PHE A 265 6.68 -7.52 -14.23
CA PHE A 265 7.52 -7.74 -15.40
C PHE A 265 8.96 -8.06 -14.95
N TRP A 266 9.68 -8.75 -15.82
CA TRP A 266 11.12 -8.93 -15.71
C TRP A 266 11.59 -9.28 -14.29
N LYS A 267 11.13 -10.42 -13.78
CA LYS A 267 11.54 -10.95 -12.48
C LYS A 267 11.31 -9.99 -11.31
N ASP A 268 10.16 -9.35 -11.27
CA ASP A 268 9.76 -8.41 -10.21
C ASP A 268 10.53 -7.07 -10.17
N TYR A 269 11.34 -6.75 -11.19
CA TYR A 269 12.01 -5.45 -11.23
C TYR A 269 11.08 -4.31 -11.65
N ILE A 270 10.11 -4.58 -12.49
CA ILE A 270 9.14 -3.60 -13.01
C ILE A 270 7.74 -4.12 -12.70
N ASN A 271 6.94 -3.31 -12.07
CA ASN A 271 5.58 -3.67 -11.67
C ASN A 271 4.60 -2.60 -12.10
N ALA A 272 3.48 -3.01 -12.65
CA ALA A 272 2.36 -2.14 -12.97
C ALA A 272 1.16 -2.54 -12.13
N VAL A 273 0.50 -1.57 -11.53
CA VAL A 273 -0.69 -1.77 -10.70
C VAL A 273 -1.86 -1.01 -11.30
N ILE A 274 -2.99 -1.66 -11.36
CA ILE A 274 -4.28 -1.05 -11.71
C ILE A 274 -5.28 -1.34 -10.62
N GLU A 275 -6.11 -0.35 -10.34
CA GLU A 275 -7.12 -0.41 -9.29
C GLU A 275 -8.44 0.17 -9.80
N LEU A 276 -9.52 -0.48 -9.45
CA LEU A 276 -10.88 0.05 -9.57
C LEU A 276 -11.40 0.36 -8.17
N ASN A 277 -11.28 1.61 -7.80
CA ASN A 277 -11.79 2.13 -6.54
C ASN A 277 -13.31 2.12 -6.55
N ARG A 278 -13.92 1.62 -5.48
CA ARG A 278 -15.38 1.41 -5.38
C ARG A 278 -15.90 0.55 -6.54
N CYS A 279 -15.04 -0.33 -7.10
CA CYS A 279 -15.31 -1.13 -8.30
C CYS A 279 -15.75 -0.30 -9.53
N LYS A 280 -15.39 0.98 -9.59
CA LYS A 280 -15.86 1.92 -10.62
C LYS A 280 -14.77 2.86 -11.14
N TYR A 281 -13.96 3.43 -10.26
CA TYR A 281 -13.04 4.51 -10.61
C TYR A 281 -11.63 3.98 -10.77
N PHE A 282 -11.06 4.19 -11.94
CA PHE A 282 -9.73 3.72 -12.28
C PHE A 282 -8.64 4.55 -11.60
N SER A 283 -7.65 3.90 -11.08
CA SER A 283 -6.35 4.43 -10.69
C SER A 283 -5.25 3.46 -11.08
N GLY A 284 -4.02 3.91 -11.19
CA GLY A 284 -2.93 3.01 -11.54
C GLY A 284 -1.57 3.62 -11.35
N GLY A 285 -0.56 2.76 -11.38
CA GLY A 285 0.81 3.18 -11.18
C GLY A 285 1.83 2.18 -11.72
N ILE A 286 3.07 2.64 -11.75
CA ILE A 286 4.22 1.83 -12.12
C ILE A 286 5.29 2.03 -11.05
N TYR A 287 5.95 0.95 -10.67
CA TYR A 287 7.07 1.03 -9.76
C TYR A 287 8.16 0.02 -10.09
N PHE A 288 9.35 0.36 -9.65
CA PHE A 288 10.56 -0.41 -9.86
C PHE A 288 11.09 -0.91 -8.53
N LYS A 289 11.54 -2.15 -8.48
CA LYS A 289 12.23 -2.74 -7.34
C LYS A 289 13.68 -2.99 -7.70
N ILE A 290 14.58 -2.64 -6.82
CA ILE A 290 16.00 -2.92 -6.92
C ILE A 290 16.41 -3.66 -5.65
N HIS A 291 16.87 -4.89 -5.80
CA HIS A 291 17.39 -5.67 -4.69
C HIS A 291 18.88 -5.37 -4.51
N LEU A 292 19.20 -4.65 -3.45
CA LEU A 292 20.59 -4.37 -3.09
C LEU A 292 21.24 -5.64 -2.52
N LYS A 293 22.53 -5.77 -2.73
CA LYS A 293 23.33 -6.92 -2.26
C LYS A 293 23.72 -6.76 -0.80
#